data_cc2402df773123ed08cf2545be3c2018
#
_entry.id   cc2402df773123ed08cf2545be3c2018
#
_cell.length_a   1.000
_cell.length_b   1.000
_cell.length_c   1.000
_cell.angle_alpha   90.00
_cell.angle_beta   90.00
_cell.angle_gamma   90.00
#
_symmetry.space_group_name_H-M   'P 1'
#
loop_
_entity.id
_entity.type
_entity.pdbx_description
1 polymer ?
#
loop_
_entity_poly.entity_id
_entity_poly.type
_entity_poly.pdbx_seq_one_letter_code
_entity_poly.pdbx_strand_id
1 'polypeptide(L)'
;DEFTPISSLTKIDFVKIDVEGAELPSLLGAEHILRKHKPLLFMEGCKAWMKSFGYSAKELEAFLRSLSYSKFEVVGRNPQFINSVESFLQSKGEEDSFNFLIS
;
A
#
# COMPACT_ATOMS: atom_id res chain seq x y z
N ASP A 1 6.17 -0.90 15.82
CA ASP A 1 5.28 -0.38 14.78
C ASP A 1 5.37 -1.16 13.51
N GLU A 2 4.25 -1.31 12.84
CA GLU A 2 4.19 -2.01 11.57
C GLU A 2 4.84 -1.21 10.44
N PHE A 3 5.01 0.07 10.64
CA PHE A 3 5.69 0.92 9.68
C PHE A 3 6.54 1.94 10.41
N THR A 4 7.57 2.42 9.73
CA THR A 4 8.54 3.33 10.33
C THR A 4 8.55 4.64 9.55
N PRO A 5 8.21 5.76 10.18
CA PRO A 5 8.37 7.06 9.53
C PRO A 5 9.85 7.33 9.32
N ILE A 6 10.18 7.87 8.18
CA ILE A 6 11.58 8.19 7.87
C ILE A 6 12.04 9.37 8.68
N SER A 7 11.16 10.33 8.89
CA SER A 7 11.52 11.59 9.53
C SER A 7 11.04 11.63 10.97
N SER A 8 11.88 12.14 11.84
CA SER A 8 11.49 12.47 13.19
C SER A 8 10.95 13.88 13.31
N LEU A 9 10.78 14.58 12.20
CA LEU A 9 10.32 15.95 12.16
C LEU A 9 8.80 16.02 12.23
N THR A 10 8.25 17.23 12.19
CA THR A 10 6.81 17.44 12.28
C THR A 10 6.06 16.94 11.06
N LYS A 11 6.74 16.76 9.93
CA LYS A 11 6.14 16.29 8.69
C LYS A 11 6.66 14.90 8.35
N ILE A 12 5.74 14.01 8.02
CA ILE A 12 6.08 12.67 7.56
C ILE A 12 5.94 12.64 6.05
N ASP A 13 7.05 12.44 5.34
CA ASP A 13 7.08 12.47 3.88
C ASP A 13 7.02 11.08 3.24
N PHE A 14 7.45 10.05 3.95
CA PHE A 14 7.56 8.71 3.38
C PHE A 14 7.30 7.66 4.46
N VAL A 15 6.50 6.65 4.11
CA VAL A 15 6.23 5.53 5.01
C VAL A 15 6.42 4.23 4.23
N LYS A 16 7.23 3.33 4.76
CA LYS A 16 7.42 2.00 4.20
C LYS A 16 6.63 1.01 5.05
N ILE A 17 5.82 0.20 4.38
CA ILE A 17 5.00 -0.83 5.04
C ILE A 17 5.42 -2.18 4.48
N ASP A 18 5.98 -3.03 5.34
CA ASP A 18 6.58 -4.30 4.95
C ASP A 18 6.15 -5.36 5.96
N VAL A 19 4.89 -5.77 5.91
CA VAL A 19 4.28 -6.61 6.94
C VAL A 19 3.55 -7.83 6.37
N GLU A 20 3.89 -8.24 5.16
CA GLU A 20 3.49 -9.50 4.53
C GLU A 20 1.99 -9.81 4.68
N GLY A 21 1.15 -8.89 4.24
CA GLY A 21 -0.29 -9.07 4.26
C GLY A 21 -1.02 -8.22 5.26
N ALA A 22 -0.32 -7.69 6.28
CA ALA A 22 -0.95 -6.81 7.26
C ALA A 22 -0.95 -5.34 6.84
N GLU A 23 -0.78 -5.07 5.54
CA GLU A 23 -0.72 -3.69 5.03
C GLU A 23 -2.00 -2.92 5.32
N LEU A 24 -3.16 -3.50 5.00
CA LEU A 24 -4.41 -2.79 5.24
C LEU A 24 -4.68 -2.57 6.73
N PRO A 25 -4.54 -3.58 7.60
CA PRO A 25 -4.67 -3.33 9.03
C PRO A 25 -3.72 -2.25 9.55
N SER A 26 -2.48 -2.24 9.06
CA SER A 26 -1.50 -1.23 9.47
C SER A 26 -1.92 0.17 9.01
N LEU A 27 -2.40 0.30 7.79
CA LEU A 27 -2.88 1.57 7.25
C LEU A 27 -4.10 2.07 8.02
N LEU A 28 -5.03 1.17 8.37
CA LEU A 28 -6.20 1.55 9.15
C LEU A 28 -5.79 2.09 10.51
N GLY A 29 -4.80 1.46 11.14
CA GLY A 29 -4.29 1.93 12.44
C GLY A 29 -3.59 3.27 12.35
N ALA A 30 -3.10 3.64 11.16
CA ALA A 30 -2.37 4.88 10.95
C ALA A 30 -3.18 5.93 10.20
N GLU A 31 -4.49 5.72 10.05
CA GLU A 31 -5.33 6.57 9.22
C GLU A 31 -5.17 8.06 9.53
N HIS A 32 -5.12 8.41 10.80
CA HIS A 32 -5.01 9.81 11.22
C HIS A 32 -3.73 10.44 10.68
N ILE A 33 -2.62 9.72 10.79
CA ILE A 33 -1.31 10.20 10.31
C ILE A 33 -1.33 10.36 8.80
N LEU A 34 -1.93 9.39 8.11
CA LEU A 34 -1.99 9.40 6.66
C LEU A 34 -2.84 10.57 6.15
N ARG A 35 -3.96 10.85 6.80
CA ARG A 35 -4.81 11.98 6.41
C ARG A 35 -4.10 13.31 6.65
N LYS A 36 -3.41 13.43 7.77
CA LYS A 36 -2.77 14.69 8.15
C LYS A 36 -1.56 15.01 7.27
N HIS A 37 -0.72 14.02 7.02
CA HIS A 37 0.56 14.24 6.35
C HIS A 37 0.59 13.77 4.89
N LYS A 38 -0.29 12.86 4.54
CA LYS A 38 -0.36 12.24 3.20
C LYS A 38 1.02 11.87 2.66
N PRO A 39 1.77 11.02 3.40
CA PRO A 39 3.11 10.65 2.98
C PRO A 39 3.09 9.77 1.74
N LEU A 40 4.22 9.73 1.04
CA LEU A 40 4.44 8.75 -0.02
C LEU A 40 4.50 7.37 0.63
N LEU A 41 3.77 6.40 0.06
CA LEU A 41 3.73 5.06 0.62
C LEU A 41 4.50 4.08 -0.26
N PHE A 42 5.26 3.20 0.39
CA PHE A 42 5.91 2.08 -0.28
C PHE A 42 5.44 0.81 0.42
N MET A 43 4.80 -0.08 -0.33
CA MET A 43 4.23 -1.29 0.27
C MET A 43 4.28 -2.45 -0.69
N GLU A 44 4.25 -3.65 -0.12
CA GLU A 44 4.23 -4.89 -0.87
C GLU A 44 2.81 -5.46 -0.90
N GLY A 45 2.41 -5.98 -2.06
CA GLY A 45 1.09 -6.57 -2.20
C GLY A 45 1.16 -7.98 -2.79
N CYS A 46 0.39 -8.89 -2.20
CA CYS A 46 0.29 -10.28 -2.63
C CYS A 46 -1.11 -10.77 -2.28
N LYS A 47 -1.83 -11.35 -3.27
CA LYS A 47 -3.22 -11.75 -3.04
C LYS A 47 -3.36 -12.78 -1.92
N ALA A 48 -2.45 -13.75 -1.85
CA ALA A 48 -2.53 -14.79 -0.84
C ALA A 48 -2.39 -14.21 0.57
N TRP A 49 -1.48 -13.23 0.74
CA TRP A 49 -1.30 -12.59 2.05
C TRP A 49 -2.51 -11.76 2.46
N MET A 50 -3.07 -11.01 1.50
CA MET A 50 -4.27 -10.22 1.77
C MET A 50 -5.41 -11.12 2.22
N LYS A 51 -5.60 -12.24 1.51
CA LYS A 51 -6.65 -13.18 1.82
C LYS A 51 -6.49 -13.78 3.22
N SER A 52 -5.25 -14.07 3.63
CA SER A 52 -5.01 -14.64 4.96
C SER A 52 -5.32 -13.64 6.06
N PHE A 53 -5.28 -12.34 5.78
CA PHE A 53 -5.65 -11.29 6.73
C PHE A 53 -7.11 -10.82 6.56
N GLY A 54 -7.86 -11.47 5.67
CA GLY A 54 -9.29 -11.24 5.56
C GLY A 54 -9.70 -10.03 4.74
N TYR A 55 -8.85 -9.55 3.84
CA TYR A 55 -9.23 -8.43 2.97
C TYR A 55 -8.78 -8.67 1.52
N SER A 56 -9.26 -7.84 0.61
CA SER A 56 -8.97 -7.95 -0.81
C SER A 56 -8.21 -6.72 -1.31
N ALA A 57 -7.62 -6.85 -2.50
CA ALA A 57 -6.98 -5.71 -3.17
C ALA A 57 -7.98 -4.59 -3.41
N LYS A 58 -9.25 -4.93 -3.68
CA LYS A 58 -10.30 -3.94 -3.86
C LYS A 58 -10.50 -3.09 -2.59
N GLU A 59 -10.53 -3.75 -1.44
CA GLU A 59 -10.70 -3.06 -0.16
C GLU A 59 -9.50 -2.17 0.15
N LEU A 60 -8.30 -2.68 -0.09
CA LEU A 60 -7.08 -1.90 0.10
C LEU A 60 -7.08 -0.66 -0.77
N GLU A 61 -7.38 -0.83 -2.05
CA GLU A 61 -7.39 0.30 -2.98
C GLU A 61 -8.47 1.31 -2.61
N ALA A 62 -9.66 0.85 -2.22
CA ALA A 62 -10.73 1.74 -1.81
C ALA A 62 -10.31 2.60 -0.63
N PHE A 63 -9.64 2.00 0.34
CA PHE A 63 -9.14 2.74 1.49
C PHE A 63 -8.11 3.80 1.08
N LEU A 64 -7.15 3.42 0.23
CA LEU A 64 -6.13 4.35 -0.24
C LEU A 64 -6.76 5.52 -1.00
N ARG A 65 -7.74 5.26 -1.85
CA ARG A 65 -8.42 6.32 -2.58
C ARG A 65 -9.21 7.23 -1.66
N SER A 66 -9.75 6.68 -0.58
CA SER A 66 -10.47 7.49 0.41
C SER A 66 -9.54 8.49 1.10
N LEU A 67 -8.24 8.22 1.09
CA LEU A 67 -7.21 9.12 1.63
C LEU A 67 -6.61 10.02 0.55
N SER A 68 -7.21 10.03 -0.64
CA SER A 68 -6.80 10.83 -1.80
C SER A 68 -5.50 10.35 -2.45
N TYR A 69 -5.14 9.09 -2.26
CA TYR A 69 -4.07 8.48 -3.04
C TYR A 69 -4.66 8.05 -4.38
N SER A 70 -4.00 8.40 -5.47
CA SER A 70 -4.52 8.13 -6.79
C SER A 70 -3.48 7.64 -7.79
N LYS A 71 -2.20 7.71 -7.46
CA LYS A 71 -1.14 7.26 -8.33
C LYS A 71 -0.51 6.01 -7.76
N PHE A 72 -0.47 4.96 -8.58
CA PHE A 72 0.07 3.67 -8.19
C PHE A 72 1.14 3.28 -9.18
N GLU A 73 2.34 3.03 -8.69
CA GLU A 73 3.45 2.60 -9.52
C GLU A 73 3.95 1.25 -9.02
N VAL A 74 4.05 0.28 -9.94
CA VAL A 74 4.71 -0.98 -9.65
C VAL A 74 6.20 -0.74 -9.82
N VAL A 75 6.98 -0.98 -8.78
CA VAL A 75 8.42 -0.74 -8.82
C VAL A 75 9.18 -2.05 -8.79
N GLY A 76 10.40 -2.05 -9.33
CA GLY A 76 11.22 -3.24 -9.39
C GLY A 76 11.69 -3.52 -10.81
N ARG A 77 11.67 -4.81 -11.20
CA ARG A 77 12.23 -5.22 -12.48
C ARG A 77 11.50 -4.62 -13.68
N ASN A 78 10.18 -4.57 -13.62
CA ASN A 78 9.36 -4.01 -14.70
C ASN A 78 8.51 -2.86 -14.15
N PRO A 79 9.13 -1.69 -13.91
CA PRO A 79 8.39 -0.56 -13.32
C PRO A 79 7.34 -0.04 -14.30
N GLN A 80 6.16 0.26 -13.77
CA GLN A 80 5.07 0.79 -14.58
C GLN A 80 4.04 1.48 -13.71
N PHE A 81 3.42 2.52 -14.25
CA PHE A 81 2.26 3.11 -13.60
C PHE A 81 1.03 2.28 -13.94
N ILE A 82 0.15 2.13 -12.97
CA ILE A 82 -1.08 1.37 -13.15
C ILE A 82 -2.25 2.22 -12.69
N ASN A 83 -3.43 1.95 -13.25
CA ASN A 83 -4.64 2.68 -12.88
C ASN A 83 -5.31 2.09 -11.65
N SER A 84 -5.08 0.82 -11.37
CA SER A 84 -5.78 0.12 -10.30
C SER A 84 -4.92 -1.03 -9.78
N VAL A 85 -4.70 -1.05 -8.48
CA VAL A 85 -4.00 -2.15 -7.82
C VAL A 85 -4.83 -3.43 -7.95
N GLU A 86 -6.14 -3.32 -7.77
CA GLU A 86 -7.05 -4.46 -7.88
C GLU A 86 -6.93 -5.12 -9.26
N SER A 87 -7.06 -4.32 -10.32
CA SER A 87 -7.01 -4.84 -11.69
C SER A 87 -5.65 -5.46 -11.99
N PHE A 88 -4.57 -4.82 -11.53
CA PHE A 88 -3.23 -5.34 -11.74
C PHE A 88 -3.06 -6.70 -11.09
N LEU A 89 -3.45 -6.84 -9.83
CA LEU A 89 -3.29 -8.08 -9.10
C LEU A 89 -4.20 -9.19 -9.60
N GLN A 90 -5.38 -8.84 -10.13
CA GLN A 90 -6.28 -9.84 -10.69
C GLN A 90 -5.65 -10.62 -11.84
N SER A 91 -4.74 -10.00 -12.58
CA SER A 91 -4.07 -10.65 -13.72
C SER A 91 -2.85 -11.45 -13.29
N LYS A 92 -2.54 -11.51 -11.99
CA LYS A 92 -1.34 -12.15 -11.47
C LYS A 92 -1.69 -13.38 -10.65
N GLY A 93 -0.66 -14.22 -10.35
CA GLY A 93 -0.86 -15.41 -9.55
C GLY A 93 -1.09 -15.08 -8.08
N GLU A 94 -1.70 -16.01 -7.37
CA GLU A 94 -2.03 -15.81 -5.95
C GLU A 94 -0.80 -15.58 -5.08
N GLU A 95 0.30 -16.24 -5.41
CA GLU A 95 1.54 -16.17 -4.63
C GLU A 95 2.51 -15.09 -5.11
N ASP A 96 2.18 -14.41 -6.20
CA ASP A 96 3.07 -13.37 -6.75
C ASP A 96 2.98 -12.11 -5.89
N SER A 97 4.14 -11.56 -5.54
CA SER A 97 4.20 -10.33 -4.76
C SER A 97 4.82 -9.21 -5.59
N PHE A 98 4.35 -8.00 -5.33
CA PHE A 98 4.81 -6.81 -6.05
C PHE A 98 4.98 -5.66 -5.08
N ASN A 99 5.93 -4.79 -5.39
CA ASN A 99 6.14 -3.58 -4.60
C ASN A 99 5.45 -2.41 -5.29
N PHE A 100 4.76 -1.60 -4.52
CA PHE A 100 4.02 -0.45 -5.02
C PHE A 100 4.51 0.83 -4.36
N LEU A 101 4.65 1.86 -5.18
CA LEU A 101 4.87 3.22 -4.70
C LEU A 101 3.56 3.96 -4.94
N ILE A 102 3.01 4.55 -3.88
CA ILE A 102 1.65 5.09 -3.88
C ILE A 102 1.68 6.54 -3.47
N SER A 103 1.11 7.39 -4.31
CA SER A 103 1.05 8.83 -4.03
C SER A 103 -0.30 9.46 -4.37
#